data_cf289f8021a2355220c2da386fb4c497
#
_entry.id   cf289f8021a2355220c2da386fb4c497
#
_cell.length_a   1.000
_cell.length_b   1.000
_cell.length_c   1.000
_cell.angle_alpha   90.00
_cell.angle_beta   90.00
_cell.angle_gamma   90.00
#
_symmetry.space_group_name_H-M   'P 1'
#
loop_
_entity.id
_entity.type
_entity.pdbx_description
1 polymer ?
#
loop_
_entity_poly.entity_id
_entity_poly.type
_entity_poly.pdbx_seq_one_letter_code
_entity_poly.pdbx_strand_id
1 'polypeptide(L)'
;MSTTTVSEKFKVKDLSLADWGRKEIILAQNEMPGLMALRTKYGSEKPLKGARIAGSLHMTIQTAVLIETLIDLGAEVRWASCNIFSTQDHAAAAIAKAGIPVFAWKEETEEEYWWCTGQTLLFDDDKGPNMI
;
A
#
# COMPACT_ATOMS: atom_id res chain seq x y z
N MET A 1 21.10 -22.10 8.41
CA MET A 1 21.30 -20.76 7.82
C MET A 1 20.10 -19.89 8.14
N SER A 2 20.32 -18.84 8.90
CA SER A 2 19.28 -17.84 9.06
C SER A 2 19.22 -17.00 7.79
N THR A 3 18.16 -17.12 7.01
CA THR A 3 17.90 -16.19 5.93
C THR A 3 17.40 -14.89 6.57
N THR A 4 18.27 -13.89 6.63
CA THR A 4 17.84 -12.56 7.03
C THR A 4 16.94 -12.01 5.93
N THR A 5 15.66 -11.87 6.21
CA THR A 5 14.73 -11.25 5.28
C THR A 5 15.01 -9.74 5.27
N VAL A 6 15.48 -9.25 4.13
CA VAL A 6 15.77 -7.81 3.96
C VAL A 6 14.48 -7.09 3.61
N SER A 7 14.24 -5.96 4.28
CA SER A 7 13.12 -5.08 3.95
C SER A 7 13.37 -4.40 2.60
N GLU A 8 12.47 -4.58 1.67
CA GLU A 8 12.49 -3.90 0.38
C GLU A 8 11.62 -2.64 0.42
N LYS A 9 11.89 -1.69 -0.48
CA LYS A 9 11.09 -0.46 -0.57
C LYS A 9 9.73 -0.72 -1.20
N PHE A 10 9.69 -1.48 -2.28
CA PHE A 10 8.46 -1.93 -2.95
C PHE A 10 8.80 -3.03 -3.96
N LYS A 11 7.78 -3.74 -4.42
CA LYS A 11 7.89 -4.61 -5.60
C LYS A 11 6.53 -4.68 -6.31
N VAL A 12 6.51 -4.26 -7.57
CA VAL A 12 5.31 -4.24 -8.41
C VAL A 12 5.63 -4.83 -9.79
N LYS A 13 4.62 -5.10 -10.60
CA LYS A 13 4.76 -5.70 -11.93
C LYS A 13 5.56 -4.80 -12.88
N ASP A 14 5.13 -3.55 -13.01
CA ASP A 14 5.68 -2.59 -13.98
C ASP A 14 5.44 -1.16 -13.50
N LEU A 15 6.50 -0.50 -13.10
CA LEU A 15 6.42 0.86 -12.57
C LEU A 15 5.99 1.89 -13.64
N SER A 16 6.17 1.57 -14.93
CA SER A 16 5.76 2.47 -16.04
C SER A 16 4.24 2.69 -16.10
N LEU A 17 3.46 1.82 -15.45
CA LEU A 17 2.00 1.95 -15.37
C LEU A 17 1.54 3.01 -14.36
N ALA A 18 2.46 3.62 -13.61
CA ALA A 18 2.12 4.53 -12.52
C ALA A 18 1.31 5.75 -12.95
N ASP A 19 1.61 6.33 -14.10
CA ASP A 19 0.89 7.52 -14.56
C ASP A 19 -0.57 7.21 -14.92
N TRP A 20 -0.81 6.06 -15.52
CA TRP A 20 -2.18 5.57 -15.73
C TRP A 20 -2.89 5.33 -14.40
N GLY A 21 -2.24 4.62 -13.48
CA GLY A 21 -2.77 4.37 -12.14
C GLY A 21 -3.14 5.67 -11.43
N ARG A 22 -2.29 6.68 -11.51
CA ARG A 22 -2.54 7.99 -10.88
C ARG A 22 -3.81 8.65 -11.41
N LYS A 23 -4.03 8.61 -12.70
CA LYS A 23 -5.25 9.16 -13.29
C LYS A 23 -6.51 8.49 -12.77
N GLU A 24 -6.49 7.17 -12.69
CA GLU A 24 -7.63 6.41 -12.17
C GLU A 24 -7.85 6.61 -10.67
N ILE A 25 -6.78 6.75 -9.88
CA ILE A 25 -6.89 7.08 -8.45
C ILE A 25 -7.58 8.43 -8.26
N ILE A 26 -7.20 9.44 -9.05
CA ILE A 26 -7.83 10.77 -9.00
C ILE A 26 -9.33 10.68 -9.31
N LEU A 27 -9.71 9.87 -10.31
CA LEU A 27 -11.13 9.65 -10.63
C LEU A 27 -11.85 8.94 -9.48
N ALA A 28 -11.23 7.92 -8.89
CA ALA A 28 -11.82 7.16 -7.78
C ALA A 28 -12.03 8.02 -6.52
N GLN A 29 -11.19 9.01 -6.28
CA GLN A 29 -11.36 9.96 -5.17
C GLN A 29 -12.72 10.65 -5.20
N ASN A 30 -13.22 10.98 -6.38
CA ASN A 30 -14.53 11.60 -6.56
C ASN A 30 -15.69 10.65 -6.19
N GLU A 31 -15.45 9.36 -6.22
CA GLU A 31 -16.44 8.32 -5.87
C GLU A 31 -16.32 7.87 -4.41
N MET A 32 -15.35 8.41 -3.68
CA MET A 32 -15.05 8.04 -2.30
C MET A 32 -15.06 9.26 -1.37
N PRO A 33 -16.20 9.97 -1.29
CA PRO A 33 -16.28 11.25 -0.56
C PRO A 33 -16.05 11.10 0.94
N GLY A 34 -16.34 9.94 1.54
CA GLY A 34 -16.09 9.69 2.95
C GLY A 34 -14.62 9.73 3.29
N LEU A 35 -13.78 9.03 2.54
CA LEU A 35 -12.33 9.06 2.74
C LEU A 35 -11.75 10.44 2.46
N MET A 36 -12.21 11.11 1.41
CA MET A 36 -11.73 12.45 1.08
C MET A 36 -12.11 13.47 2.15
N ALA A 37 -13.30 13.35 2.75
CA ALA A 37 -13.72 14.18 3.88
C ALA A 37 -12.82 13.97 5.11
N LEU A 38 -12.41 12.73 5.38
CA LEU A 38 -11.47 12.43 6.48
C LEU A 38 -10.11 13.09 6.24
N ARG A 39 -9.58 13.06 5.01
CA ARG A 39 -8.33 13.76 4.68
C ARG A 39 -8.44 15.26 4.94
N THR A 40 -9.53 15.88 4.49
CA THR A 40 -9.77 17.31 4.65
C THR A 40 -9.90 17.68 6.12
N LYS A 41 -10.64 16.87 6.89
CA LYS A 41 -10.94 17.20 8.30
C LYS A 41 -9.75 16.94 9.21
N TYR A 42 -9.04 15.85 9.04
CA TYR A 42 -8.02 15.39 9.99
C TYR A 42 -6.58 15.38 9.46
N GLY A 43 -6.38 15.68 8.18
CA GLY A 43 -5.05 15.58 7.55
C GLY A 43 -3.98 16.42 8.22
N SER A 44 -4.33 17.62 8.72
CA SER A 44 -3.40 18.50 9.42
C SER A 44 -3.12 18.03 10.86
N GLU A 45 -4.05 17.33 11.50
CA GLU A 45 -3.91 16.85 12.88
C GLU A 45 -3.07 15.58 13.00
N LYS A 46 -2.93 14.81 11.91
CA LYS A 46 -2.19 13.54 11.88
C LYS A 46 -2.63 12.57 12.99
N PRO A 47 -3.92 12.21 13.09
CA PRO A 47 -4.42 11.38 14.19
C PRO A 47 -3.83 9.95 14.19
N LEU A 48 -3.29 9.49 13.06
CA LEU A 48 -2.65 8.18 12.96
C LEU A 48 -1.13 8.22 13.09
N LYS A 49 -0.58 9.34 13.56
CA LYS A 49 0.85 9.44 13.83
C LYS A 49 1.29 8.34 14.81
N GLY A 50 2.31 7.58 14.43
CA GLY A 50 2.81 6.44 15.21
C GLY A 50 2.15 5.11 14.87
N ALA A 51 1.07 5.09 14.07
CA ALA A 51 0.49 3.85 13.58
C ALA A 51 1.41 3.26 12.50
N ARG A 52 1.79 2.01 12.64
CA ARG A 52 2.49 1.22 11.64
C ARG A 52 1.54 0.13 11.17
N ILE A 53 0.98 0.33 9.99
CA ILE A 53 -0.11 -0.50 9.48
C ILE A 53 0.41 -1.48 8.44
N ALA A 54 0.27 -2.78 8.73
CA ALA A 54 0.45 -3.82 7.74
C ALA A 54 -0.90 -4.12 7.09
N GLY A 55 -1.06 -3.78 5.82
CA GLY A 55 -2.31 -4.00 5.10
C GLY A 55 -2.25 -5.24 4.22
N SER A 56 -3.32 -6.01 4.20
CA SER A 56 -3.51 -7.15 3.31
C SER A 56 -4.93 -7.10 2.75
N LEU A 57 -5.07 -6.43 1.62
CA LEU A 57 -6.36 -6.27 0.93
C LEU A 57 -6.08 -6.14 -0.56
N HIS A 58 -7.06 -6.49 -1.39
CA HIS A 58 -6.97 -6.39 -2.84
C HIS A 58 -6.35 -5.05 -3.27
N MET A 59 -5.22 -5.10 -3.97
CA MET A 59 -4.49 -3.88 -4.38
C MET A 59 -5.14 -3.27 -5.63
N THR A 60 -6.29 -2.66 -5.42
CA THR A 60 -7.10 -2.00 -6.44
C THR A 60 -6.94 -0.48 -6.39
N ILE A 61 -7.52 0.20 -7.37
CA ILE A 61 -7.56 1.67 -7.39
C ILE A 61 -8.24 2.23 -6.12
N GLN A 62 -9.33 1.62 -5.66
CA GLN A 62 -10.04 2.06 -4.46
C GLN A 62 -9.17 1.85 -3.21
N THR A 63 -8.46 0.74 -3.13
CA THR A 63 -7.51 0.48 -2.04
C THR A 63 -6.36 1.49 -2.06
N ALA A 64 -5.91 1.93 -3.24
CA ALA A 64 -4.91 2.99 -3.35
C ALA A 64 -5.40 4.29 -2.70
N VAL A 65 -6.66 4.66 -2.90
CA VAL A 65 -7.27 5.83 -2.22
C VAL A 65 -7.25 5.66 -0.70
N LEU A 66 -7.57 4.46 -0.20
CA LEU A 66 -7.50 4.15 1.23
C LEU A 66 -6.07 4.28 1.76
N ILE A 67 -5.09 3.69 1.08
CA ILE A 67 -3.68 3.74 1.48
C ILE A 67 -3.21 5.20 1.59
N GLU A 68 -3.46 6.00 0.56
CA GLU A 68 -3.06 7.41 0.57
C GLU A 68 -3.79 8.21 1.66
N THR A 69 -5.02 7.84 1.98
CA THR A 69 -5.75 8.43 3.10
C THR A 69 -5.07 8.13 4.44
N LEU A 70 -4.67 6.88 4.68
CA LEU A 70 -3.95 6.50 5.89
C LEU A 70 -2.62 7.25 6.03
N ILE A 71 -1.89 7.42 4.93
CA ILE A 71 -0.66 8.21 4.90
C ILE A 71 -0.93 9.68 5.23
N ASP A 72 -1.94 10.27 4.61
CA ASP A 72 -2.33 11.67 4.87
C ASP A 72 -2.73 11.90 6.33
N LEU A 73 -3.27 10.88 6.97
CA LEU A 73 -3.63 10.92 8.39
C LEU A 73 -2.45 10.65 9.34
N GLY A 74 -1.27 10.37 8.80
CA GLY A 74 -0.03 10.26 9.56
C GLY A 74 0.52 8.84 9.76
N ALA A 75 -0.15 7.82 9.25
CA ALA A 75 0.31 6.43 9.40
C ALA A 75 1.51 6.10 8.52
N GLU A 76 2.33 5.17 8.98
CA GLU A 76 3.26 4.41 8.14
C GLU A 76 2.52 3.17 7.65
N VAL A 77 2.61 2.88 6.35
CA VAL A 77 1.84 1.79 5.74
C VAL A 77 2.77 0.90 4.91
N ARG A 78 2.58 -0.40 5.02
CA ARG A 78 3.16 -1.40 4.13
C ARG A 78 2.03 -2.30 3.67
N TRP A 79 1.94 -2.56 2.37
CA TRP A 79 0.75 -3.18 1.79
C TRP A 79 1.08 -4.33 0.87
N ALA A 80 0.27 -5.40 0.95
CA ALA A 80 0.26 -6.52 0.02
C ALA A 80 -1.18 -6.85 -0.35
N SER A 81 -1.37 -7.54 -1.47
CA SER A 81 -2.69 -8.05 -1.84
C SER A 81 -3.04 -9.30 -1.02
N CYS A 82 -4.30 -9.48 -0.73
CA CYS A 82 -4.81 -10.69 -0.07
C CYS A 82 -5.15 -11.81 -1.08
N ASN A 83 -4.89 -11.62 -2.37
CA ASN A 83 -5.19 -12.60 -3.41
C ASN A 83 -4.21 -12.43 -4.59
N ILE A 84 -3.73 -13.55 -5.12
CA ILE A 84 -2.73 -13.58 -6.19
C ILE A 84 -3.21 -13.04 -7.54
N PHE A 85 -4.53 -12.93 -7.75
CA PHE A 85 -5.11 -12.50 -9.03
C PHE A 85 -5.77 -11.12 -8.99
N SER A 86 -5.97 -10.53 -7.82
CA SER A 86 -6.84 -9.35 -7.66
C SER A 86 -6.14 -8.01 -7.84
N THR A 87 -4.83 -7.96 -7.88
CA THR A 87 -4.08 -6.71 -8.03
C THR A 87 -4.36 -6.04 -9.38
N GLN A 88 -4.62 -4.75 -9.33
CA GLN A 88 -4.56 -3.88 -10.51
C GLN A 88 -3.16 -3.30 -10.58
N ASP A 89 -2.36 -3.75 -11.54
CA ASP A 89 -0.92 -3.43 -11.61
C ASP A 89 -0.65 -1.94 -11.72
N HIS A 90 -1.52 -1.19 -12.39
CA HIS A 90 -1.38 0.26 -12.49
C HIS A 90 -1.66 0.97 -11.16
N ALA A 91 -2.54 0.41 -10.31
CA ALA A 91 -2.77 0.93 -8.96
C ALA A 91 -1.52 0.71 -8.08
N ALA A 92 -0.97 -0.49 -8.08
CA ALA A 92 0.24 -0.81 -7.34
C ALA A 92 1.43 0.06 -7.80
N ALA A 93 1.58 0.25 -9.10
CA ALA A 93 2.63 1.11 -9.67
C ALA A 93 2.52 2.56 -9.20
N ALA A 94 1.31 3.13 -9.16
CA ALA A 94 1.09 4.50 -8.70
C ALA A 94 1.46 4.67 -7.22
N ILE A 95 1.10 3.70 -6.37
CA ILE A 95 1.44 3.71 -4.95
C ILE A 95 2.97 3.58 -4.75
N ALA A 96 3.62 2.69 -5.49
CA ALA A 96 5.07 2.54 -5.45
C ALA A 96 5.79 3.83 -5.87
N LYS A 97 5.35 4.46 -6.94
CA LYS A 97 5.92 5.73 -7.44
C LYS A 97 5.74 6.87 -6.43
N ALA A 98 4.67 6.84 -5.65
CA ALA A 98 4.44 7.81 -4.57
C ALA A 98 5.36 7.58 -3.36
N GLY A 99 6.19 6.54 -3.36
CA GLY A 99 7.12 6.23 -2.28
C GLY A 99 6.52 5.40 -1.15
N ILE A 100 5.35 4.83 -1.34
CA ILE A 100 4.68 4.01 -0.32
C ILE A 100 5.06 2.53 -0.53
N PRO A 101 5.54 1.84 0.51
CA PRO A 101 5.88 0.42 0.40
C PRO A 101 4.67 -0.44 0.03
N VAL A 102 4.71 -1.02 -1.15
CA VAL A 102 3.67 -1.89 -1.69
C VAL A 102 4.31 -3.09 -2.39
N PHE A 103 3.75 -4.27 -2.15
CA PHE A 103 4.26 -5.54 -2.63
C PHE A 103 3.09 -6.32 -3.22
N ALA A 104 2.79 -6.07 -4.48
CA ALA A 104 1.64 -6.68 -5.12
C ALA A 104 1.75 -6.61 -6.64
N TRP A 105 1.40 -7.69 -7.30
CA TRP A 105 1.20 -7.75 -8.76
C TRP A 105 0.21 -8.86 -9.10
N LYS A 106 -0.38 -8.74 -10.28
CA LYS A 106 -1.32 -9.75 -10.75
C LYS A 106 -0.56 -11.01 -11.18
N GLU A 107 -1.09 -12.16 -10.80
CA GLU A 107 -0.50 -13.47 -11.10
C GLU A 107 0.80 -13.74 -10.30
N GLU A 108 0.80 -13.39 -9.01
CA GLU A 108 1.83 -13.86 -8.08
C GLU A 108 1.79 -15.38 -7.99
N THR A 109 2.95 -16.00 -7.85
CA THR A 109 3.02 -17.38 -7.39
C THR A 109 2.70 -17.45 -5.90
N GLU A 110 2.46 -18.65 -5.37
CA GLU A 110 2.22 -18.83 -3.95
C GLU A 110 3.42 -18.39 -3.11
N GLU A 111 4.64 -18.70 -3.55
CA GLU A 111 5.87 -18.25 -2.88
C GLU A 111 6.01 -16.74 -2.89
N GLU A 112 5.71 -16.10 -4.02
CA GLU A 112 5.73 -14.65 -4.15
C GLU A 112 4.69 -13.98 -3.24
N TYR A 113 3.49 -14.56 -3.14
CA TYR A 113 2.45 -14.09 -2.26
C TYR A 113 2.92 -14.07 -0.79
N TRP A 114 3.53 -15.15 -0.33
CA TRP A 114 4.03 -15.23 1.04
C TRP A 114 5.22 -14.30 1.27
N TRP A 115 6.07 -14.13 0.28
CA TRP A 115 7.15 -13.14 0.35
C TRP A 115 6.57 -11.73 0.49
N CYS A 116 5.57 -11.37 -0.33
CA CYS A 116 4.89 -10.06 -0.25
C CYS A 116 4.27 -9.82 1.13
N THR A 117 3.58 -10.83 1.66
CA THR A 117 2.99 -10.76 3.00
C THR A 117 4.07 -10.53 4.06
N GLY A 118 5.19 -11.24 3.97
CA GLY A 118 6.33 -11.05 4.88
C GLY A 118 6.88 -9.64 4.85
N GLN A 119 6.95 -9.02 3.68
CA GLN A 119 7.43 -7.65 3.54
C GLN A 119 6.56 -6.62 4.26
N THR A 120 5.26 -6.87 4.41
CA THR A 120 4.38 -5.94 5.14
C THR A 120 4.68 -5.88 6.63
N LEU A 121 5.42 -6.84 7.17
CA LEU A 121 5.75 -6.93 8.60
C LEU A 121 7.09 -6.28 8.94
N LEU A 122 7.86 -5.83 7.93
CA LEU A 122 9.23 -5.34 8.09
C LEU A 122 9.29 -3.81 8.04
N PHE A 123 8.93 -3.15 9.13
CA PHE A 123 9.10 -1.71 9.27
C PHE A 123 10.55 -1.35 9.65
N ASP A 124 10.92 -0.08 9.50
CA ASP A 124 12.26 0.41 9.82
C ASP A 124 12.60 0.19 11.30
N ASP A 125 13.90 0.16 11.61
CA ASP A 125 14.45 -0.04 12.96
C ASP A 125 14.03 -1.38 13.60
N ASP A 126 13.92 -2.44 12.81
CA ASP A 126 13.51 -3.78 13.25
C ASP A 126 12.14 -3.81 13.96
N LYS A 127 11.28 -2.84 13.65
CA LYS A 127 9.93 -2.79 14.19
C LYS A 127 8.96 -3.58 13.34
N GLY A 128 7.97 -4.15 14.01
CA GLY A 128 6.81 -4.74 13.35
C GLY A 128 5.65 -3.76 13.28
N PRO A 129 4.53 -4.17 12.68
CA PRO A 129 3.31 -3.38 12.71
C PRO A 129 2.74 -3.32 14.12
N ASN A 130 2.02 -2.25 14.41
CA ASN A 130 1.19 -2.16 15.62
C ASN A 130 -0.31 -2.13 15.29
N MET A 131 -0.64 -2.25 13.99
CA MET A 131 -2.01 -2.34 13.50
C MET A 131 -2.03 -3.19 12.22
N ILE A 132 -3.02 -4.02 12.09
CA ILE A 132 -3.25 -4.87 10.91
C ILE A 132 -4.68 -4.62 10.39
#